data_70a2182a17df29193fdfed5af97e32fe
#
_entry.id   70a2182a17df29193fdfed5af97e32fe
#
_cell.length_a   1.000
_cell.length_b   1.000
_cell.length_c   1.000
_cell.angle_alpha   90.00
_cell.angle_beta   90.00
_cell.angle_gamma   90.00
#
_symmetry.space_group_name_H-M   'P 1'
#
loop_
_entity.id
_entity.type
_entity.pdbx_description
1 polymer ?
#
loop_
_entity_poly.entity_id
_entity_poly.type
_entity_poly.pdbx_seq_one_letter_code
_entity_poly.pdbx_strand_id
1 'polypeptide(L)'
;IPTNPRVEVPDLIELKAALSKVRKTKNGTHAVEPVFILDQTFCPNIHFLGDGEILSSVRALSYASGSKFPSGGKCTAGYCVANQKAEPLMQKITQHLTICDNEATALQYEILAAQLPSMNTRIHDAYINTREFVNFIKETLPEAKINFVSEELAEKGFTPSVFSLDLPTKGNTDEEREANKRILNHKLIGLMINEIPNESKYCVSYGQLKGC
;
A
#
# COMPACT_ATOMS: atom_id res chain seq x y z
N ILE A 1 -3.06 2.23 -2.02
CA ILE A 1 -4.22 2.05 -1.16
C ILE A 1 -4.06 0.77 -0.38
N PRO A 2 -4.25 0.74 0.95
CA PRO A 2 -4.60 1.87 1.84
C PRO A 2 -3.48 2.91 1.97
N THR A 3 -3.78 4.08 2.57
CA THR A 3 -2.80 5.14 2.79
C THR A 3 -1.83 4.80 3.92
N ASN A 4 -0.63 5.37 3.92
CA ASN A 4 0.35 5.26 4.99
C ASN A 4 0.56 6.66 5.62
N PRO A 5 0.53 6.84 6.95
CA PRO A 5 0.41 5.81 8.01
C PRO A 5 -1.02 5.54 8.48
N ARG A 6 -2.03 6.24 7.95
CA ARG A 6 -3.41 6.19 8.50
C ARG A 6 -4.20 4.94 8.15
N VAL A 7 -3.74 4.17 7.18
CA VAL A 7 -4.40 2.94 6.69
C VAL A 7 -5.85 3.21 6.24
N GLU A 8 -6.08 4.38 5.62
CA GLU A 8 -7.37 4.82 5.11
C GLU A 8 -7.58 4.35 3.67
N VAL A 9 -8.78 3.95 3.35
CA VAL A 9 -9.23 3.65 1.99
C VAL A 9 -10.21 4.75 1.56
N PRO A 10 -9.96 5.44 0.43
CA PRO A 10 -10.89 6.46 -0.06
C PRO A 10 -12.20 5.83 -0.51
N ASP A 11 -13.28 6.61 -0.50
CA ASP A 11 -14.53 6.19 -1.13
C ASP A 11 -14.33 6.10 -2.66
N LEU A 12 -14.28 4.87 -3.15
CA LEU A 12 -14.02 4.58 -4.56
C LEU A 12 -15.21 4.94 -5.47
N ILE A 13 -16.43 5.01 -4.92
CA ILE A 13 -17.63 5.41 -5.67
C ILE A 13 -17.59 6.91 -5.91
N GLU A 14 -17.31 7.70 -4.87
CA GLU A 14 -17.13 9.14 -4.98
C GLU A 14 -15.95 9.49 -5.88
N LEU A 15 -14.84 8.76 -5.75
CA LEU A 15 -13.66 8.92 -6.58
C LEU A 15 -13.99 8.67 -8.06
N LYS A 16 -14.67 7.55 -8.37
CA LYS A 16 -15.13 7.24 -9.72
C LYS A 16 -16.02 8.35 -10.27
N ALA A 17 -16.99 8.84 -9.49
CA ALA A 17 -17.87 9.92 -9.89
C ALA A 17 -17.09 11.21 -10.18
N ALA A 18 -16.12 11.55 -9.34
CA ALA A 18 -15.26 12.72 -9.54
C ALA A 18 -14.38 12.61 -10.80
N LEU A 19 -13.81 11.43 -11.06
CA LEU A 19 -12.98 11.17 -12.24
C LEU A 19 -13.78 11.15 -13.55
N SER A 20 -15.05 10.74 -13.49
CA SER A 20 -15.95 10.65 -14.66
C SER A 20 -16.56 12.00 -15.06
N LYS A 21 -16.40 13.07 -14.27
CA LYS A 21 -16.93 14.39 -14.57
C LYS A 21 -16.27 14.98 -15.80
N VAL A 22 -17.08 15.35 -16.78
CA VAL A 22 -16.63 16.16 -17.93
C VAL A 22 -16.22 17.54 -17.43
N ARG A 23 -14.99 17.92 -17.70
CA ARG A 23 -14.43 19.21 -17.31
C ARG A 23 -14.23 20.08 -18.55
N LYS A 24 -14.42 21.41 -18.36
CA LYS A 24 -14.13 22.39 -19.37
C LYS A 24 -12.95 23.24 -18.96
N THR A 25 -12.16 23.65 -19.94
CA THR A 25 -11.10 24.65 -19.76
C THR A 25 -11.73 26.04 -19.57
N LYS A 26 -10.94 27.02 -19.17
CA LYS A 26 -11.38 28.41 -19.06
C LYS A 26 -11.95 28.96 -20.39
N ASN A 27 -11.53 28.41 -21.53
CA ASN A 27 -11.99 28.79 -22.86
C ASN A 27 -13.23 28.01 -23.35
N GLY A 28 -13.86 27.20 -22.47
CA GLY A 28 -15.07 26.43 -22.78
C GLY A 28 -14.84 25.14 -23.57
N THR A 29 -13.59 24.81 -23.96
CA THR A 29 -13.24 23.54 -24.61
C THR A 29 -13.22 22.39 -23.60
N HIS A 30 -13.38 21.16 -24.05
CA HIS A 30 -13.24 20.00 -23.20
C HIS A 30 -11.83 19.92 -22.65
N ALA A 31 -11.69 19.78 -21.34
CA ALA A 31 -10.40 19.49 -20.71
C ALA A 31 -10.00 18.04 -20.99
N VAL A 32 -8.70 17.77 -20.99
CA VAL A 32 -8.17 16.41 -21.09
C VAL A 32 -8.69 15.58 -19.93
N GLU A 33 -9.17 14.38 -20.23
CA GLU A 33 -9.60 13.41 -19.20
C GLU A 33 -8.41 13.07 -18.27
N PRO A 34 -8.58 13.17 -16.94
CA PRO A 34 -7.51 12.87 -16.01
C PRO A 34 -7.14 11.39 -16.06
N VAL A 35 -5.91 11.09 -15.80
CA VAL A 35 -5.43 9.73 -15.57
C VAL A 35 -5.36 9.50 -14.06
N PHE A 36 -5.99 8.44 -13.60
CA PHE A 36 -5.87 8.01 -12.21
C PHE A 36 -4.78 6.94 -12.07
N ILE A 37 -3.85 7.17 -11.15
CA ILE A 37 -2.74 6.25 -10.88
C ILE A 37 -2.90 5.73 -9.45
N LEU A 38 -3.05 4.39 -9.30
CA LEU A 38 -3.15 3.72 -8.03
C LEU A 38 -1.81 3.11 -7.63
N ASP A 39 -1.34 3.45 -6.45
CA ASP A 39 -0.35 2.62 -5.76
C ASP A 39 -1.08 1.51 -5.00
N GLN A 40 -0.89 0.26 -5.43
CA GLN A 40 -1.48 -0.93 -4.81
C GLN A 40 -0.47 -1.73 -3.98
N THR A 41 0.67 -1.14 -3.62
CA THR A 41 1.75 -1.86 -2.94
C THR A 41 1.30 -2.53 -1.63
N PHE A 42 0.36 -1.95 -0.88
CA PHE A 42 -0.14 -2.55 0.37
C PHE A 42 -1.23 -3.60 0.17
N CYS A 43 -1.99 -3.53 -0.92
CA CYS A 43 -3.05 -4.47 -1.23
C CYS A 43 -3.04 -4.80 -2.74
N PRO A 44 -1.99 -5.47 -3.25
CA PRO A 44 -1.92 -5.82 -4.67
C PRO A 44 -2.89 -6.93 -5.08
N ASN A 45 -3.58 -7.53 -4.11
CA ASN A 45 -4.57 -8.59 -4.29
C ASN A 45 -5.96 -8.10 -4.73
N ILE A 46 -6.21 -6.77 -4.73
CA ILE A 46 -7.52 -6.22 -5.08
C ILE A 46 -7.54 -5.85 -6.57
N HIS A 47 -8.67 -6.14 -7.22
CA HIS A 47 -8.91 -5.80 -8.60
C HIS A 47 -9.76 -4.53 -8.70
N PHE A 48 -9.29 -3.53 -9.45
CA PHE A 48 -9.98 -2.25 -9.63
C PHE A 48 -10.25 -1.93 -11.11
N LEU A 49 -9.45 -2.50 -12.01
CA LEU A 49 -9.30 -2.04 -13.39
C LEU A 49 -9.92 -2.97 -14.43
N GLY A 50 -10.24 -4.22 -14.06
CA GLY A 50 -10.84 -5.21 -14.94
C GLY A 50 -12.25 -4.84 -15.39
N ASP A 51 -12.78 -5.56 -16.37
CA ASP A 51 -14.16 -5.39 -16.84
C ASP A 51 -15.14 -5.65 -15.69
N GLY A 52 -16.06 -4.70 -15.49
CA GLY A 52 -17.00 -4.74 -14.37
C GLY A 52 -16.46 -4.20 -13.02
N GLU A 53 -15.17 -4.01 -12.91
CA GLU A 53 -14.56 -3.44 -11.71
C GLU A 53 -14.85 -1.95 -11.57
N ILE A 54 -14.67 -1.43 -10.34
CA ILE A 54 -15.13 -0.07 -9.99
C ILE A 54 -14.49 1.04 -10.83
N LEU A 55 -13.24 0.89 -11.26
CA LEU A 55 -12.53 1.88 -12.07
C LEU A 55 -12.44 1.52 -13.56
N SER A 56 -13.14 0.47 -14.04
CA SER A 56 -13.14 0.06 -15.44
C SER A 56 -13.57 1.18 -16.40
N SER A 57 -14.45 2.07 -15.95
CA SER A 57 -15.03 3.17 -16.76
C SER A 57 -14.24 4.48 -16.76
N VAL A 58 -13.18 4.58 -15.95
CA VAL A 58 -12.30 5.77 -15.89
C VAL A 58 -10.92 5.45 -16.45
N ARG A 59 -10.17 6.45 -16.88
CA ARG A 59 -8.81 6.27 -17.39
C ARG A 59 -7.85 6.02 -16.24
N ALA A 60 -7.51 4.77 -15.98
CA ALA A 60 -6.75 4.39 -14.78
C ALA A 60 -5.67 3.35 -15.06
N LEU A 61 -4.60 3.44 -14.28
CA LEU A 61 -3.56 2.44 -14.18
C LEU A 61 -3.19 2.20 -12.70
N SER A 62 -2.64 1.04 -12.41
CA SER A 62 -2.13 0.71 -11.09
C SER A 62 -0.73 0.15 -11.16
N TYR A 63 0.02 0.30 -10.08
CA TYR A 63 1.32 -0.32 -9.92
C TYR A 63 1.49 -0.90 -8.52
N ALA A 64 2.39 -1.89 -8.41
CA ALA A 64 2.83 -2.44 -7.16
C ALA A 64 4.34 -2.59 -7.15
N SER A 65 4.98 -2.17 -6.04
CA SER A 65 6.42 -2.30 -5.86
C SER A 65 6.83 -3.76 -5.75
N GLY A 66 7.79 -4.18 -6.56
CA GLY A 66 8.34 -5.52 -6.52
C GLY A 66 9.12 -5.83 -5.26
N SER A 67 9.66 -4.81 -4.58
CA SER A 67 10.38 -5.01 -3.31
C SER A 67 9.49 -5.43 -2.13
N LYS A 68 8.20 -5.60 -2.37
CA LYS A 68 7.17 -5.98 -1.40
C LYS A 68 6.58 -7.36 -1.75
N PHE A 69 5.27 -7.51 -1.61
CA PHE A 69 4.56 -8.76 -1.88
C PHE A 69 4.80 -9.39 -3.26
N PRO A 70 4.88 -8.64 -4.38
CA PRO A 70 5.06 -9.26 -5.70
C PRO A 70 6.27 -10.18 -5.79
N SER A 71 7.43 -9.78 -5.26
CA SER A 71 8.64 -10.62 -5.27
C SER A 71 8.93 -11.31 -3.94
N GLY A 72 8.12 -11.07 -2.89
CA GLY A 72 8.48 -11.45 -1.52
C GLY A 72 9.76 -10.76 -1.04
N GLY A 73 10.04 -9.55 -1.53
CA GLY A 73 11.22 -8.75 -1.16
C GLY A 73 12.54 -9.21 -1.81
N LYS A 74 12.49 -10.12 -2.80
CA LYS A 74 13.67 -10.71 -3.42
C LYS A 74 14.25 -9.88 -4.57
N CYS A 75 13.47 -8.97 -5.15
CA CYS A 75 13.94 -8.03 -6.18
C CYS A 75 13.17 -6.70 -6.12
N THR A 76 13.66 -5.69 -6.82
CA THR A 76 13.06 -4.36 -6.89
C THR A 76 12.07 -4.18 -8.03
N ALA A 77 12.05 -5.09 -9.01
CA ALA A 77 11.12 -5.02 -10.12
C ALA A 77 9.69 -5.22 -9.64
N GLY A 78 8.80 -4.36 -10.12
CA GLY A 78 7.36 -4.42 -9.87
C GLY A 78 6.58 -4.63 -11.15
N TYR A 79 5.29 -4.34 -11.09
CA TYR A 79 4.43 -4.34 -12.27
C TYR A 79 3.52 -3.13 -12.31
N CYS A 80 3.11 -2.78 -13.51
CA CYS A 80 2.10 -1.78 -13.78
C CYS A 80 1.02 -2.39 -14.66
N VAL A 81 -0.24 -2.13 -14.36
CA VAL A 81 -1.41 -2.60 -15.10
C VAL A 81 -2.28 -1.41 -15.46
N ALA A 82 -2.77 -1.38 -16.69
CA ALA A 82 -3.71 -0.37 -17.16
C ALA A 82 -5.05 -1.03 -17.53
N ASN A 83 -6.14 -0.28 -17.36
CA ASN A 83 -7.41 -0.69 -17.97
C ASN A 83 -7.44 -0.30 -19.45
N GLN A 84 -8.47 -0.77 -20.18
CA GLN A 84 -8.62 -0.53 -21.61
C GLN A 84 -8.56 0.96 -21.99
N LYS A 85 -9.13 1.84 -21.16
CA LYS A 85 -9.09 3.29 -21.41
C LYS A 85 -7.69 3.92 -21.28
N ALA A 86 -6.83 3.33 -20.48
CA ALA A 86 -5.46 3.80 -20.28
C ALA A 86 -4.44 3.04 -21.16
N GLU A 87 -4.86 2.10 -21.98
CA GLU A 87 -3.99 1.31 -22.86
C GLU A 87 -3.07 2.17 -23.74
N PRO A 88 -3.52 3.27 -24.40
CA PRO A 88 -2.61 4.11 -25.16
C PRO A 88 -1.50 4.77 -24.34
N LEU A 89 -1.77 5.01 -23.03
CA LEU A 89 -0.75 5.49 -22.10
C LEU A 89 0.22 4.39 -21.73
N MET A 90 -0.30 3.18 -21.49
CA MET A 90 0.54 2.02 -21.16
C MET A 90 1.53 1.69 -22.26
N GLN A 91 1.12 1.77 -23.53
CA GLN A 91 2.02 1.61 -24.68
C GLN A 91 3.16 2.63 -24.67
N LYS A 92 2.88 3.90 -24.34
CA LYS A 92 3.92 4.93 -24.20
C LYS A 92 4.86 4.63 -23.04
N ILE A 93 4.33 4.18 -21.89
CA ILE A 93 5.13 3.78 -20.73
C ILE A 93 6.10 2.66 -21.14
N THR A 94 5.61 1.63 -21.82
CA THR A 94 6.44 0.51 -22.29
C THR A 94 7.54 0.98 -23.23
N GLN A 95 7.21 1.83 -24.20
CA GLN A 95 8.21 2.43 -25.10
C GLN A 95 9.30 3.20 -24.34
N HIS A 96 8.91 4.00 -23.34
CA HIS A 96 9.86 4.76 -22.52
C HIS A 96 10.72 3.86 -21.65
N LEU A 97 10.19 2.78 -21.09
CA LEU A 97 10.99 1.81 -20.34
C LEU A 97 12.09 1.20 -21.20
N THR A 98 11.76 0.81 -22.43
CA THR A 98 12.75 0.28 -23.40
C THR A 98 13.79 1.33 -23.77
N ILE A 99 13.38 2.56 -24.11
CA ILE A 99 14.31 3.64 -24.49
C ILE A 99 15.27 4.01 -23.36
N CYS A 100 14.79 3.98 -22.11
CA CYS A 100 15.56 4.36 -20.93
C CYS A 100 16.33 3.18 -20.30
N ASP A 101 16.25 1.98 -20.88
CA ASP A 101 16.84 0.74 -20.32
C ASP A 101 16.39 0.48 -18.87
N ASN A 102 15.11 0.72 -18.60
CA ASN A 102 14.49 0.57 -17.28
C ASN A 102 13.53 -0.64 -17.20
N GLU A 103 13.60 -1.54 -18.15
CA GLU A 103 12.85 -2.80 -18.11
C GLU A 103 13.42 -3.73 -17.03
N ALA A 104 12.58 -4.62 -16.52
CA ALA A 104 13.05 -5.64 -15.60
C ALA A 104 14.04 -6.59 -16.31
N THR A 105 15.11 -6.96 -15.60
CA THR A 105 16.08 -7.92 -16.10
C THR A 105 15.50 -9.33 -16.16
N ALA A 106 16.11 -10.24 -16.92
CA ALA A 106 15.70 -11.64 -16.99
C ALA A 106 15.60 -12.29 -15.60
N LEU A 107 16.58 -12.06 -14.73
CA LEU A 107 16.57 -12.57 -13.36
C LEU A 107 15.38 -12.02 -12.55
N GLN A 108 15.04 -10.75 -12.71
CA GLN A 108 13.89 -10.16 -12.03
C GLN A 108 12.57 -10.74 -12.53
N TYR A 109 12.44 -11.01 -13.83
CA TYR A 109 11.29 -11.74 -14.38
C TYR A 109 11.15 -13.15 -13.80
N GLU A 110 12.24 -13.91 -13.72
CA GLU A 110 12.24 -15.25 -13.10
C GLU A 110 11.80 -15.20 -11.64
N ILE A 111 12.30 -14.24 -10.86
CA ILE A 111 11.90 -14.06 -9.47
C ILE A 111 10.40 -13.73 -9.36
N LEU A 112 9.91 -12.80 -10.16
CA LEU A 112 8.49 -12.43 -10.15
C LEU A 112 7.62 -13.60 -10.58
N ALA A 113 7.97 -14.33 -11.64
CA ALA A 113 7.24 -15.52 -12.10
C ALA A 113 7.16 -16.60 -11.01
N ALA A 114 8.22 -16.77 -10.22
CA ALA A 114 8.25 -17.74 -9.14
C ALA A 114 7.45 -17.28 -7.90
N GLN A 115 7.34 -15.97 -7.63
CA GLN A 115 6.74 -15.44 -6.40
C GLN A 115 5.28 -15.01 -6.56
N LEU A 116 4.87 -14.50 -7.72
CA LEU A 116 3.51 -14.01 -7.95
C LEU A 116 2.41 -15.05 -7.66
N PRO A 117 2.55 -16.35 -8.02
CA PRO A 117 1.51 -17.34 -7.74
C PRO A 117 1.14 -17.49 -6.25
N SER A 118 2.09 -17.27 -5.34
CA SER A 118 1.84 -17.36 -3.89
C SER A 118 1.50 -16.00 -3.26
N MET A 119 1.44 -14.92 -4.03
CA MET A 119 1.30 -13.57 -3.49
C MET A 119 0.04 -13.40 -2.64
N ASN A 120 -1.12 -13.84 -3.12
CA ASN A 120 -2.39 -13.68 -2.40
C ASN A 120 -2.40 -14.47 -1.10
N THR A 121 -1.85 -15.68 -1.06
CA THR A 121 -1.72 -16.47 0.17
C THR A 121 -0.82 -15.74 1.18
N ARG A 122 0.33 -15.22 0.73
CA ARG A 122 1.24 -14.47 1.62
C ARG A 122 0.63 -13.19 2.16
N ILE A 123 -0.17 -12.49 1.35
CA ILE A 123 -0.93 -11.30 1.81
C ILE A 123 -1.94 -11.70 2.87
N HIS A 124 -2.70 -12.78 2.64
CA HIS A 124 -3.70 -13.26 3.58
C HIS A 124 -3.06 -13.65 4.93
N ASP A 125 -2.01 -14.47 4.91
CA ASP A 125 -1.32 -14.91 6.12
C ASP A 125 -0.73 -13.72 6.91
N ALA A 126 -0.09 -12.79 6.20
CA ALA A 126 0.45 -11.58 6.81
C ALA A 126 -0.66 -10.70 7.43
N TYR A 127 -1.82 -10.59 6.79
CA TYR A 127 -2.97 -9.88 7.34
C TYR A 127 -3.50 -10.53 8.61
N ILE A 128 -3.69 -11.85 8.63
CA ILE A 128 -4.18 -12.58 9.80
C ILE A 128 -3.25 -12.35 10.99
N ASN A 129 -1.94 -12.54 10.80
CA ASN A 129 -0.95 -12.31 11.84
C ASN A 129 -0.97 -10.85 12.34
N THR A 130 -1.07 -9.89 11.44
CA THR A 130 -1.15 -8.47 11.79
C THR A 130 -2.43 -8.16 12.59
N ARG A 131 -3.58 -8.72 12.20
CA ARG A 131 -4.84 -8.55 12.91
C ARG A 131 -4.79 -9.11 14.32
N GLU A 132 -4.25 -10.30 14.48
CA GLU A 132 -4.07 -10.93 15.81
C GLU A 132 -3.18 -10.06 16.70
N PHE A 133 -2.07 -9.56 16.15
CA PHE A 133 -1.18 -8.67 16.89
C PHE A 133 -1.84 -7.32 17.26
N VAL A 134 -2.58 -6.73 16.34
CA VAL A 134 -3.36 -5.50 16.61
C VAL A 134 -4.40 -5.73 17.70
N ASN A 135 -5.09 -6.86 17.71
CA ASN A 135 -6.06 -7.20 18.75
C ASN A 135 -5.38 -7.38 20.11
N PHE A 136 -4.26 -8.07 20.15
CA PHE A 136 -3.44 -8.19 21.37
C PHE A 136 -3.02 -6.82 21.92
N ILE A 137 -2.58 -5.89 21.07
CA ILE A 137 -2.21 -4.54 21.52
C ILE A 137 -3.44 -3.81 22.07
N LYS A 138 -4.60 -3.90 21.41
CA LYS A 138 -5.83 -3.25 21.89
C LYS A 138 -6.28 -3.76 23.26
N GLU A 139 -6.11 -5.04 23.51
CA GLU A 139 -6.43 -5.65 24.81
C GLU A 139 -5.42 -5.27 25.90
N THR A 140 -4.13 -5.22 25.55
CA THR A 140 -3.05 -4.99 26.51
C THR A 140 -2.84 -3.51 26.80
N LEU A 141 -3.08 -2.63 25.81
CA LEU A 141 -2.85 -1.19 25.87
C LEU A 141 -4.06 -0.42 25.29
N PRO A 142 -5.22 -0.43 25.98
CA PRO A 142 -6.47 0.12 25.46
C PRO A 142 -6.43 1.63 25.19
N GLU A 143 -5.51 2.39 25.79
CA GLU A 143 -5.35 3.81 25.54
C GLU A 143 -4.50 4.13 24.29
N ALA A 144 -3.85 3.14 23.68
CA ALA A 144 -3.11 3.34 22.44
C ALA A 144 -4.08 3.58 21.26
N LYS A 145 -3.71 4.51 20.39
CA LYS A 145 -4.44 4.73 19.14
C LYS A 145 -3.81 3.88 18.05
N ILE A 146 -4.62 3.04 17.45
CA ILE A 146 -4.18 2.15 16.37
C ILE A 146 -4.96 2.50 15.12
N ASN A 147 -4.24 2.82 14.02
CA ASN A 147 -4.83 2.90 12.70
C ASN A 147 -4.60 1.56 11.99
N PHE A 148 -5.66 0.86 11.78
CA PHE A 148 -5.72 -0.41 11.06
C PHE A 148 -7.03 -0.47 10.27
N VAL A 149 -7.08 -1.33 9.26
CA VAL A 149 -8.27 -1.50 8.43
C VAL A 149 -9.45 -2.00 9.28
N SER A 150 -10.66 -1.51 8.98
CA SER A 150 -11.88 -2.01 9.60
C SER A 150 -12.26 -3.40 9.08
N GLU A 151 -13.04 -4.16 9.85
CA GLU A 151 -13.55 -5.47 9.40
C GLU A 151 -14.37 -5.35 8.10
N GLU A 152 -15.18 -4.29 7.96
CA GLU A 152 -15.94 -4.04 6.73
C GLU A 152 -15.05 -3.85 5.50
N LEU A 153 -13.93 -3.15 5.65
CA LEU A 153 -12.96 -2.98 4.56
C LEU A 153 -12.19 -4.28 4.30
N ALA A 154 -11.89 -5.06 5.32
CA ALA A 154 -11.24 -6.35 5.18
C ALA A 154 -12.13 -7.35 4.41
N GLU A 155 -13.44 -7.37 4.68
CA GLU A 155 -14.43 -8.17 3.93
C GLU A 155 -14.50 -7.76 2.45
N LYS A 156 -14.21 -6.49 2.13
CA LYS A 156 -14.08 -5.99 0.75
C LYS A 156 -12.72 -6.32 0.11
N GLY A 157 -11.86 -7.06 0.81
CA GLY A 157 -10.55 -7.49 0.32
C GLY A 157 -9.38 -6.56 0.68
N PHE A 158 -9.61 -5.44 1.40
CA PHE A 158 -8.52 -4.59 1.89
C PHE A 158 -7.84 -5.22 3.10
N THR A 159 -6.84 -6.03 2.84
CA THR A 159 -6.12 -6.84 3.85
C THR A 159 -4.65 -6.45 3.98
N PRO A 160 -4.35 -5.19 4.36
CA PRO A 160 -2.96 -4.77 4.55
C PRO A 160 -2.34 -5.43 5.77
N SER A 161 -1.05 -5.72 5.70
CA SER A 161 -0.26 -6.20 6.84
C SER A 161 0.53 -5.07 7.50
N VAL A 162 -0.07 -3.89 7.56
CA VAL A 162 0.49 -2.71 8.21
C VAL A 162 -0.54 -2.06 9.11
N PHE A 163 -0.07 -1.53 10.21
CA PHE A 163 -0.84 -0.65 11.08
C PHE A 163 0.09 0.45 11.60
N SER A 164 -0.48 1.54 12.09
CA SER A 164 0.28 2.51 12.87
C SER A 164 -0.19 2.52 14.32
N LEU A 165 0.77 2.63 15.22
CA LEU A 165 0.57 2.67 16.66
C LEU A 165 0.98 4.04 17.17
N ASP A 166 0.02 4.75 17.79
CA ASP A 166 0.26 5.99 18.48
C ASP A 166 0.22 5.74 19.99
N LEU A 167 1.38 5.73 20.61
CA LEU A 167 1.52 5.42 22.03
C LEU A 167 1.03 6.60 22.90
N PRO A 168 0.35 6.31 24.01
CA PRO A 168 -0.08 7.35 24.95
C PRO A 168 1.13 8.03 25.57
N THR A 169 1.17 9.35 25.52
CA THR A 169 2.25 10.16 26.09
C THR A 169 1.73 11.33 26.92
N LYS A 170 2.47 11.71 27.95
CA LYS A 170 2.17 12.86 28.81
C LYS A 170 2.94 14.07 28.31
N GLY A 171 2.39 15.25 28.54
CA GLY A 171 2.98 16.54 28.23
C GLY A 171 1.96 17.68 28.36
N ASN A 172 2.40 18.85 28.74
CA ASN A 172 1.54 20.03 28.93
C ASN A 172 1.25 20.76 27.63
N THR A 173 2.18 20.66 26.66
CA THR A 173 2.05 21.22 25.30
C THR A 173 2.11 20.13 24.25
N ASP A 174 1.73 20.46 23.02
CA ASP A 174 1.82 19.54 21.88
C ASP A 174 3.27 19.18 21.56
N GLU A 175 4.18 20.14 21.68
CA GLU A 175 5.62 19.95 21.47
C GLU A 175 6.21 18.98 22.49
N GLU A 176 5.84 19.14 23.78
CA GLU A 176 6.27 18.21 24.83
C GLU A 176 5.73 16.80 24.61
N ARG A 177 4.46 16.67 24.25
CA ARG A 177 3.85 15.35 23.94
C ARG A 177 4.55 14.68 22.77
N GLU A 178 4.85 15.42 21.71
CA GLU A 178 5.53 14.89 20.53
C GLU A 178 6.99 14.50 20.85
N ALA A 179 7.70 15.29 21.65
CA ALA A 179 9.05 14.95 22.10
C ALA A 179 9.06 13.67 22.95
N ASN A 180 8.14 13.56 23.91
CA ASN A 180 7.99 12.38 24.75
C ASN A 180 7.59 11.15 23.96
N LYS A 181 6.74 11.29 22.93
CA LYS A 181 6.38 10.22 22.00
C LYS A 181 7.59 9.69 21.25
N ARG A 182 8.45 10.55 20.74
CA ARG A 182 9.70 10.15 20.08
C ARG A 182 10.60 9.35 21.01
N ILE A 183 10.77 9.80 22.25
CA ILE A 183 11.57 9.10 23.27
C ILE A 183 10.98 7.70 23.53
N LEU A 184 9.64 7.61 23.70
CA LEU A 184 8.96 6.35 23.97
C LEU A 184 9.06 5.38 22.78
N ASN A 185 8.90 5.88 21.56
CA ASN A 185 9.06 5.08 20.35
C ASN A 185 10.50 4.53 20.23
N HIS A 186 11.52 5.34 20.46
CA HIS A 186 12.90 4.87 20.45
C HIS A 186 13.17 3.80 21.52
N LYS A 187 12.59 3.97 22.71
CA LYS A 187 12.67 2.96 23.77
C LYS A 187 12.02 1.63 23.36
N LEU A 188 10.81 1.70 22.82
CA LEU A 188 10.08 0.51 22.35
C LEU A 188 10.86 -0.22 21.25
N ILE A 189 11.34 0.51 20.25
CA ILE A 189 12.17 -0.06 19.18
C ILE A 189 13.43 -0.71 19.73
N GLY A 190 14.11 -0.04 20.67
CA GLY A 190 15.30 -0.59 21.32
C GLY A 190 15.02 -1.88 22.10
N LEU A 191 13.91 -1.93 22.84
CA LEU A 191 13.48 -3.15 23.54
C LEU A 191 13.16 -4.28 22.57
N MET A 192 12.41 -4.02 21.51
CA MET A 192 12.07 -5.04 20.49
C MET A 192 13.34 -5.62 19.85
N ILE A 193 14.30 -4.78 19.47
CA ILE A 193 15.56 -5.26 18.88
C ILE A 193 16.38 -6.09 19.85
N ASN A 194 16.38 -5.74 21.14
CA ASN A 194 17.19 -6.42 22.15
C ASN A 194 16.53 -7.72 22.65
N GLU A 195 15.23 -7.72 22.88
CA GLU A 195 14.52 -8.83 23.50
C GLU A 195 14.06 -9.90 22.48
N ILE A 196 13.74 -9.48 21.26
CA ILE A 196 13.24 -10.36 20.20
C ILE A 196 13.96 -10.10 18.85
N PRO A 197 15.31 -10.23 18.81
CA PRO A 197 16.12 -9.81 17.65
C PRO A 197 15.88 -10.66 16.38
N ASN A 198 15.34 -11.86 16.53
CA ASN A 198 15.04 -12.73 15.40
C ASN A 198 13.67 -12.43 14.78
N GLU A 199 12.76 -11.89 15.57
CA GLU A 199 11.36 -11.61 15.21
C GLU A 199 11.15 -10.15 14.83
N SER A 200 11.98 -9.24 15.35
CA SER A 200 11.85 -7.80 15.07
C SER A 200 13.06 -7.25 14.32
N LYS A 201 12.79 -6.33 13.40
CA LYS A 201 13.82 -5.66 12.63
C LYS A 201 13.46 -4.21 12.41
N TYR A 202 14.35 -3.30 12.80
CA TYR A 202 14.20 -1.90 12.43
C TYR A 202 14.40 -1.72 10.93
N CYS A 203 13.42 -1.12 10.26
CA CYS A 203 13.46 -0.85 8.84
C CYS A 203 12.86 0.53 8.55
N VAL A 204 13.57 1.35 7.80
CA VAL A 204 13.09 2.68 7.38
C VAL A 204 12.11 2.63 6.22
N SER A 205 11.96 1.49 5.59
CA SER A 205 11.07 1.25 4.46
C SER A 205 10.31 -0.05 4.69
N TYR A 206 9.04 -0.04 4.39
CA TYR A 206 8.20 -1.22 4.39
C TYR A 206 8.66 -2.19 3.29
N GLY A 207 9.61 -3.02 3.58
CA GLY A 207 10.14 -4.07 2.69
C GLY A 207 9.85 -5.42 3.30
N GLN A 208 9.11 -6.26 2.59
CA GLN A 208 8.59 -7.50 3.12
C GLN A 208 9.35 -8.71 2.60
N LEU A 209 10.25 -9.23 3.38
CA LEU A 209 10.82 -10.56 3.16
C LEU A 209 10.02 -11.65 3.86
N LYS A 210 9.66 -11.38 5.10
CA LYS A 210 8.79 -12.22 5.94
C LYS A 210 8.01 -11.25 6.80
N GLY A 211 6.73 -11.46 6.99
CA GLY A 211 5.95 -10.62 7.90
C GLY A 211 6.69 -10.53 9.24
N CYS A 212 6.82 -9.31 9.76
CA CYS A 212 7.25 -9.13 11.14
C CYS A 212 6.14 -9.59 12.04
#